data_1ff68bc8b919aaffc49d14c7e2d1ab6f
#
_entry.id   1ff68bc8b919aaffc49d14c7e2d1ab6f
#
_cell.length_a   1.000
_cell.length_b   1.000
_cell.length_c   1.000
_cell.angle_alpha   90.00
_cell.angle_beta   90.00
_cell.angle_gamma   90.00
#
_symmetry.space_group_name_H-M   'P 1'
#
loop_
_entity.id
_entity.type
_entity.pdbx_description
1 polymer ?
#
loop_
_entity_poly.entity_id
_entity_poly.type
_entity_poly.pdbx_seq_one_letter_code
_entity_poly.pdbx_strand_id
1 'polypeptide(L)'
;ITKKLETKEEKVFRLFQWTHETIQPRPKSLPIMDDHVWNIYVRGYGVSDNFHDLFTTLCNYIGVDAFILKLNSNDSEQYIIMSVVKIKKGWVLFDPHKGIYFSNKMGEWATIEEINNQNWKLEKLSPTEIPESFFKPYLDKLPSIDNIGLNRANTQSPVNRLLLAIQQIGF
;
A
#
# COMPACT_ATOMS: atom_id res chain seq x y z
N ILE A 1 -6.38 17.24 0.03
CA ILE A 1 -6.63 16.17 -0.95
C ILE A 1 -8.07 15.65 -0.79
N THR A 2 -8.53 15.32 0.43
CA THR A 2 -9.79 14.58 0.71
C THR A 2 -10.91 15.43 1.32
N LYS A 3 -10.77 16.74 1.47
CA LYS A 3 -11.68 17.63 2.24
C LYS A 3 -13.15 17.64 1.79
N LYS A 4 -13.42 17.31 0.52
CA LYS A 4 -14.77 17.31 -0.06
C LYS A 4 -15.38 15.91 -0.20
N LEU A 5 -14.68 14.86 0.21
CA LEU A 5 -15.13 13.48 0.07
C LEU A 5 -15.86 13.03 1.34
N GLU A 6 -16.94 12.29 1.19
CA GLU A 6 -17.83 11.90 2.29
C GLU A 6 -17.40 10.56 2.92
N THR A 7 -17.16 9.55 2.08
CA THR A 7 -16.85 8.20 2.56
C THR A 7 -15.36 7.97 2.79
N LYS A 8 -15.03 6.99 3.62
CA LYS A 8 -13.64 6.57 3.83
C LYS A 8 -13.06 5.96 2.56
N GLU A 9 -13.84 5.18 1.83
CA GLU A 9 -13.47 4.54 0.58
C GLU A 9 -13.09 5.57 -0.50
N GLU A 10 -13.91 6.61 -0.69
CA GLU A 10 -13.58 7.71 -1.61
C GLU A 10 -12.27 8.40 -1.22
N LYS A 11 -12.05 8.64 0.07
CA LYS A 11 -10.81 9.24 0.57
C LYS A 11 -9.60 8.35 0.29
N VAL A 12 -9.71 7.06 0.55
CA VAL A 12 -8.65 6.07 0.28
C VAL A 12 -8.32 6.06 -1.21
N PHE A 13 -9.33 5.97 -2.08
CA PHE A 13 -9.11 5.94 -3.52
C PHE A 13 -8.45 7.23 -4.03
N ARG A 14 -8.88 8.38 -3.52
CA ARG A 14 -8.25 9.67 -3.87
C ARG A 14 -6.80 9.77 -3.39
N LEU A 15 -6.48 9.25 -2.21
CA LEU A 15 -5.11 9.18 -1.71
C LEU A 15 -4.24 8.24 -2.56
N PHE A 16 -4.81 7.10 -2.98
CA PHE A 16 -4.14 6.15 -3.87
C PHE A 16 -3.80 6.80 -5.23
N GLN A 17 -4.79 7.42 -5.90
CA GLN A 17 -4.59 8.16 -7.14
C GLN A 17 -3.55 9.27 -6.97
N TRP A 18 -3.71 10.09 -5.94
CA TRP A 18 -2.82 11.21 -5.66
C TRP A 18 -1.39 10.75 -5.42
N THR A 19 -1.17 9.66 -4.67
CA THR A 19 0.18 9.12 -4.44
C THR A 19 0.81 8.67 -5.74
N HIS A 20 0.06 7.94 -6.57
CA HIS A 20 0.52 7.47 -7.87
C HIS A 20 0.90 8.62 -8.82
N GLU A 21 0.08 9.68 -8.84
CA GLU A 21 0.25 10.84 -9.75
C GLU A 21 1.35 11.80 -9.27
N THR A 22 1.54 11.94 -7.95
CA THR A 22 2.41 12.98 -7.36
C THR A 22 3.85 12.51 -7.20
N ILE A 23 4.05 11.25 -6.79
CA ILE A 23 5.40 10.72 -6.60
C ILE A 23 5.89 10.11 -7.91
N GLN A 24 7.10 10.50 -8.31
CA GLN A 24 7.74 9.98 -9.51
C GLN A 24 8.68 8.82 -9.17
N PRO A 25 8.87 7.85 -10.07
CA PRO A 25 9.93 6.86 -9.90
C PRO A 25 11.29 7.54 -9.73
N ARG A 26 12.11 7.05 -8.80
CA ARG A 26 13.43 7.59 -8.52
C ARG A 26 14.32 7.60 -9.76
N PRO A 27 14.91 8.74 -10.15
CA PRO A 27 15.93 8.79 -11.19
C PRO A 27 17.11 7.87 -10.84
N LYS A 28 17.61 7.10 -11.82
CA LYS A 28 18.72 6.14 -11.61
C LYS A 28 20.00 6.77 -11.06
N SER A 29 20.24 8.03 -11.37
CA SER A 29 21.41 8.81 -10.92
C SER A 29 21.36 9.24 -9.44
N LEU A 30 20.20 9.11 -8.78
CA LEU A 30 20.04 9.55 -7.40
C LEU A 30 20.13 8.34 -6.43
N PRO A 31 20.63 8.55 -5.20
CA PRO A 31 20.70 7.47 -4.20
C PRO A 31 19.31 7.01 -3.78
N ILE A 32 19.22 5.77 -3.29
CA ILE A 32 18.06 5.30 -2.54
C ILE A 32 18.13 5.91 -1.15
N MET A 33 17.05 6.55 -0.73
CA MET A 33 16.94 7.16 0.59
C MET A 33 15.81 6.49 1.37
N ASP A 34 16.17 5.96 2.53
CA ASP A 34 15.21 5.47 3.52
C ASP A 34 14.99 6.60 4.52
N ASP A 35 13.97 7.40 4.29
CA ASP A 35 13.71 8.57 5.09
C ASP A 35 12.21 8.72 5.44
N HIS A 36 11.92 9.73 6.24
CA HIS A 36 10.57 10.00 6.71
C HIS A 36 9.63 10.32 5.54
N VAL A 37 8.37 9.85 5.63
CA VAL A 37 7.32 10.03 4.62
C VAL A 37 7.17 11.49 4.16
N TRP A 38 7.37 12.47 5.05
CA TRP A 38 7.36 13.89 4.70
C TRP A 38 8.46 14.24 3.68
N ASN A 39 9.64 13.66 3.82
CA ASN A 39 10.74 13.89 2.88
C ASN A 39 10.46 13.28 1.51
N ILE A 40 9.78 12.11 1.46
CA ILE A 40 9.31 11.52 0.22
C ILE A 40 8.39 12.49 -0.53
N TYR A 41 7.42 13.06 0.19
CA TYR A 41 6.50 14.05 -0.37
C TYR A 41 7.22 15.30 -0.89
N VAL A 42 8.08 15.90 -0.08
CA VAL A 42 8.82 17.14 -0.43
C VAL A 42 9.74 16.93 -1.62
N ARG A 43 10.40 15.79 -1.68
CA ARG A 43 11.32 15.44 -2.76
C ARG A 43 10.59 15.06 -4.06
N GLY A 44 9.35 14.53 -3.98
CA GLY A 44 8.50 14.18 -5.10
C GLY A 44 8.91 12.94 -5.89
N TYR A 45 9.87 12.14 -5.41
CA TYR A 45 10.27 10.89 -6.05
C TYR A 45 10.66 9.82 -5.02
N GLY A 46 10.60 8.54 -5.44
CA GLY A 46 10.97 7.42 -4.58
C GLY A 46 11.10 6.09 -5.29
N VAL A 47 11.52 5.08 -4.56
CA VAL A 47 11.44 3.66 -4.95
C VAL A 47 10.09 3.08 -4.53
N SER A 48 9.79 1.86 -4.94
CA SER A 48 8.47 1.22 -4.67
C SER A 48 8.04 1.36 -3.21
N ASP A 49 8.92 1.06 -2.24
CA ASP A 49 8.63 1.15 -0.81
C ASP A 49 8.14 2.54 -0.39
N ASN A 50 8.72 3.60 -0.96
CA ASN A 50 8.35 4.98 -0.62
C ASN A 50 6.90 5.31 -1.02
N PHE A 51 6.40 4.78 -2.14
CA PHE A 51 4.99 4.95 -2.54
C PHE A 51 4.05 4.28 -1.53
N HIS A 52 4.39 3.06 -1.11
CA HIS A 52 3.61 2.32 -0.13
C HIS A 52 3.64 2.98 1.25
N ASP A 53 4.81 3.46 1.70
CA ASP A 53 4.97 4.19 2.96
C ASP A 53 4.12 5.47 2.98
N LEU A 54 4.18 6.27 1.92
CA LEU A 54 3.40 7.50 1.82
C LEU A 54 1.90 7.21 1.82
N PHE A 55 1.44 6.29 0.97
CA PHE A 55 0.03 5.96 0.85
C PHE A 55 -0.57 5.42 2.16
N THR A 56 0.08 4.42 2.77
CA THR A 56 -0.41 3.83 4.02
C THR A 56 -0.38 4.81 5.18
N THR A 57 0.62 5.68 5.24
CA THR A 57 0.68 6.75 6.24
C THR A 57 -0.46 7.75 6.07
N LEU A 58 -0.77 8.16 4.84
CA LEU A 58 -1.88 9.06 4.56
C LEU A 58 -3.24 8.42 4.89
N CYS A 59 -3.42 7.12 4.62
CA CYS A 59 -4.61 6.38 5.06
C CYS A 59 -4.76 6.41 6.58
N ASN A 60 -3.68 6.15 7.32
CA ASN A 60 -3.69 6.20 8.79
C ASN A 60 -4.02 7.61 9.31
N TYR A 61 -3.55 8.68 8.67
CA TYR A 61 -3.91 10.06 9.04
C TYR A 61 -5.38 10.41 8.86
N ILE A 62 -6.10 9.75 7.96
CA ILE A 62 -7.56 9.94 7.80
C ILE A 62 -8.37 8.94 8.65
N GLY A 63 -7.73 8.19 9.55
CA GLY A 63 -8.38 7.21 10.43
C GLY A 63 -8.82 5.93 9.70
N VAL A 64 -8.04 5.51 8.71
CA VAL A 64 -8.20 4.23 8.00
C VAL A 64 -6.96 3.40 8.24
N ASP A 65 -7.12 2.21 8.86
CA ASP A 65 -6.00 1.30 9.12
C ASP A 65 -5.38 0.83 7.80
N ALA A 66 -4.09 1.02 7.67
CA ALA A 66 -3.33 0.60 6.50
C ALA A 66 -1.90 0.24 6.88
N PHE A 67 -1.32 -0.74 6.19
CA PHE A 67 0.05 -1.18 6.38
C PHE A 67 0.63 -1.77 5.09
N ILE A 68 1.94 -2.03 5.10
CA ILE A 68 2.66 -2.62 3.98
C ILE A 68 2.77 -4.12 4.20
N LEU A 69 2.46 -4.88 3.15
CA LEU A 69 2.58 -6.33 3.13
C LEU A 69 3.59 -6.75 2.04
N LYS A 70 4.57 -7.55 2.42
CA LYS A 70 5.45 -8.23 1.49
C LYS A 70 4.84 -9.59 1.15
N LEU A 71 4.58 -9.83 -0.14
CA LEU A 71 4.05 -11.07 -0.66
C LEU A 71 5.15 -11.80 -1.43
N ASN A 72 5.51 -13.00 -0.98
CA ASN A 72 6.46 -13.84 -1.68
C ASN A 72 5.75 -14.63 -2.77
N SER A 73 6.45 -14.89 -3.87
CA SER A 73 5.97 -15.79 -4.91
C SER A 73 5.97 -17.24 -4.39
N ASN A 74 4.95 -18.01 -4.82
CA ASN A 74 4.93 -19.45 -4.56
C ASN A 74 5.93 -20.22 -5.42
N ASP A 75 6.36 -19.62 -6.54
CA ASP A 75 7.14 -20.30 -7.59
C ASP A 75 8.60 -19.84 -7.66
N SER A 76 8.98 -18.82 -6.90
CA SER A 76 10.31 -18.22 -6.95
C SER A 76 10.66 -17.49 -5.65
N GLU A 77 11.93 -17.10 -5.49
CA GLU A 77 12.38 -16.23 -4.39
C GLU A 77 11.98 -14.75 -4.55
N GLN A 78 11.21 -14.44 -5.58
CA GLN A 78 10.74 -13.08 -5.83
C GLN A 78 9.62 -12.67 -4.86
N TYR A 79 9.50 -11.39 -4.65
CA TYR A 79 8.41 -10.81 -3.86
C TYR A 79 7.86 -9.55 -4.49
N ILE A 80 6.64 -9.21 -4.13
CA ILE A 80 6.04 -7.91 -4.39
C ILE A 80 5.66 -7.24 -3.08
N ILE A 81 5.51 -5.93 -3.13
CA ILE A 81 5.05 -5.12 -2.00
C ILE A 81 3.65 -4.61 -2.35
N MET A 82 2.74 -4.74 -1.39
CA MET A 82 1.36 -4.26 -1.50
C MET A 82 1.00 -3.43 -0.27
N SER A 83 0.19 -2.41 -0.47
CA SER A 83 -0.48 -1.70 0.62
C SER A 83 -1.79 -2.39 0.93
N VAL A 84 -1.99 -2.74 2.20
CA VAL A 84 -3.22 -3.35 2.71
C VAL A 84 -4.01 -2.29 3.46
N VAL A 85 -5.28 -2.11 3.12
CA VAL A 85 -6.13 -1.05 3.65
C VAL A 85 -7.44 -1.63 4.18
N LYS A 86 -7.85 -1.23 5.37
CA LYS A 86 -9.11 -1.65 5.99
C LYS A 86 -10.26 -0.79 5.50
N ILE A 87 -11.19 -1.40 4.81
CA ILE A 87 -12.48 -0.79 4.45
C ILE A 87 -13.62 -1.47 5.24
N LYS A 88 -14.84 -0.96 5.11
CA LYS A 88 -16.01 -1.52 5.81
C LYS A 88 -16.20 -3.02 5.52
N LYS A 89 -15.96 -3.45 4.28
CA LYS A 89 -16.16 -4.84 3.82
C LYS A 89 -15.06 -5.81 4.26
N GLY A 90 -13.82 -5.31 4.43
CA GLY A 90 -12.67 -6.15 4.78
C GLY A 90 -11.35 -5.46 4.45
N TRP A 91 -10.29 -6.22 4.28
CA TRP A 91 -8.99 -5.76 3.87
C TRP A 91 -8.83 -5.86 2.36
N VAL A 92 -8.34 -4.79 1.73
CA VAL A 92 -8.13 -4.67 0.28
C VAL A 92 -6.68 -4.34 -0.04
N LEU A 93 -6.24 -4.64 -1.27
CA LEU A 93 -4.86 -4.48 -1.71
C LEU A 93 -4.72 -3.36 -2.75
N PHE A 94 -3.66 -2.55 -2.59
CA PHE A 94 -3.26 -1.51 -3.54
C PHE A 94 -1.76 -1.57 -3.83
N ASP A 95 -1.37 -1.29 -5.06
CA ASP A 95 0.02 -0.97 -5.44
C ASP A 95 0.06 0.48 -5.94
N PRO A 96 0.34 1.46 -5.06
CA PRO A 96 0.39 2.87 -5.45
C PRO A 96 1.56 3.20 -6.39
N HIS A 97 2.62 2.40 -6.40
CA HIS A 97 3.73 2.58 -7.32
C HIS A 97 3.33 2.25 -8.76
N LYS A 98 2.61 1.14 -8.96
CA LYS A 98 2.14 0.70 -10.29
C LYS A 98 0.74 1.23 -10.65
N GLY A 99 0.04 1.90 -9.73
CA GLY A 99 -1.34 2.35 -9.93
C GLY A 99 -2.33 1.19 -10.07
N ILE A 100 -2.14 0.11 -9.29
CA ILE A 100 -2.89 -1.14 -9.42
C ILE A 100 -3.71 -1.41 -8.16
N TYR A 101 -4.93 -1.93 -8.36
CA TYR A 101 -5.80 -2.45 -7.33
C TYR A 101 -6.63 -3.62 -7.88
N PHE A 102 -7.45 -4.26 -7.06
CA PHE A 102 -8.23 -5.43 -7.45
C PHE A 102 -9.71 -5.20 -7.21
N SER A 103 -10.54 -5.57 -8.20
CA SER A 103 -11.99 -5.58 -8.09
C SER A 103 -12.53 -7.01 -8.08
N ASN A 104 -13.71 -7.21 -7.48
CA ASN A 104 -14.47 -8.44 -7.55
C ASN A 104 -15.40 -8.46 -8.79
N LYS A 105 -16.15 -9.54 -8.99
CA LYS A 105 -17.09 -9.67 -10.12
C LYS A 105 -18.20 -8.63 -10.12
N MET A 106 -18.48 -7.96 -9.01
CA MET A 106 -19.48 -6.90 -8.91
C MET A 106 -18.89 -5.50 -9.19
N GLY A 107 -17.58 -5.41 -9.45
CA GLY A 107 -16.89 -4.14 -9.69
C GLY A 107 -16.54 -3.36 -8.40
N GLU A 108 -16.74 -3.97 -7.23
CA GLU A 108 -16.28 -3.43 -5.95
C GLU A 108 -14.83 -3.84 -5.69
N TRP A 109 -14.13 -3.18 -4.76
CA TRP A 109 -12.79 -3.60 -4.36
C TRP A 109 -12.82 -5.02 -3.79
N ALA A 110 -11.98 -5.88 -4.34
CA ALA A 110 -11.84 -7.25 -3.88
C ALA A 110 -11.13 -7.30 -2.52
N THR A 111 -11.76 -7.92 -1.55
CA THR A 111 -11.12 -8.19 -0.26
C THR A 111 -10.11 -9.33 -0.38
N ILE A 112 -9.19 -9.42 0.58
CA ILE A 112 -8.22 -10.53 0.66
C ILE A 112 -8.93 -11.90 0.67
N GLU A 113 -10.08 -12.00 1.32
CA GLU A 113 -10.89 -13.23 1.31
C GLU A 113 -11.43 -13.54 -0.09
N GLU A 114 -11.95 -12.53 -0.81
CA GLU A 114 -12.41 -12.70 -2.18
C GLU A 114 -11.27 -13.05 -3.14
N ILE A 115 -10.08 -12.47 -2.93
CA ILE A 115 -8.86 -12.81 -3.70
C ILE A 115 -8.46 -14.27 -3.46
N ASN A 116 -8.43 -14.73 -2.22
CA ASN A 116 -8.17 -16.13 -1.87
C ASN A 116 -9.17 -17.10 -2.50
N ASN A 117 -10.41 -16.65 -2.70
CA ASN A 117 -11.47 -17.41 -3.40
C ASN A 117 -11.47 -17.21 -4.92
N GLN A 118 -10.39 -16.70 -5.50
CA GLN A 118 -10.23 -16.45 -6.95
C GLN A 118 -11.35 -15.54 -7.53
N ASN A 119 -11.95 -14.68 -6.71
CA ASN A 119 -12.96 -13.70 -7.09
C ASN A 119 -12.35 -12.32 -7.21
N TRP A 120 -11.44 -12.14 -8.17
CA TRP A 120 -10.79 -10.87 -8.39
C TRP A 120 -10.44 -10.62 -9.86
N LYS A 121 -10.25 -9.36 -10.21
CA LYS A 121 -9.80 -8.86 -11.49
C LYS A 121 -8.83 -7.71 -11.26
N LEU A 122 -7.80 -7.62 -12.10
CA LEU A 122 -6.82 -6.53 -12.05
C LEU A 122 -7.42 -5.24 -12.59
N GLU A 123 -7.35 -4.17 -11.79
CA GLU A 123 -7.71 -2.81 -12.19
C GLU A 123 -6.49 -1.89 -12.16
N LYS A 124 -6.48 -0.87 -13.04
CA LYS A 124 -5.33 0.00 -13.27
C LYS A 124 -5.78 1.45 -13.38
N LEU A 125 -5.04 2.38 -12.78
CA LEU A 125 -5.27 3.83 -12.93
C LEU A 125 -4.86 4.33 -14.31
N SER A 126 -3.82 3.73 -14.89
CA SER A 126 -3.31 4.07 -16.21
C SER A 126 -2.96 2.80 -17.00
N PRO A 127 -2.91 2.86 -18.34
CA PRO A 127 -2.48 1.72 -19.14
C PRO A 127 -1.06 1.26 -18.72
N THR A 128 -0.93 0.00 -18.36
CA THR A 128 0.35 -0.65 -18.03
C THR A 128 0.41 -2.01 -18.70
N GLU A 129 1.59 -2.42 -19.13
CA GLU A 129 1.83 -3.72 -19.78
C GLU A 129 1.79 -4.91 -18.80
N ILE A 130 1.65 -4.65 -17.48
CA ILE A 130 1.66 -5.72 -16.47
C ILE A 130 0.38 -6.57 -16.62
N PRO A 131 0.49 -7.84 -16.99
CA PRO A 131 -0.67 -8.70 -17.14
C PRO A 131 -1.18 -9.18 -15.76
N GLU A 132 -2.45 -9.57 -15.70
CA GLU A 132 -3.05 -10.16 -14.49
C GLU A 132 -2.31 -11.41 -14.02
N SER A 133 -1.81 -12.22 -14.97
CA SER A 133 -1.02 -13.44 -14.69
C SER A 133 0.25 -13.17 -13.86
N PHE A 134 0.79 -11.97 -13.92
CA PHE A 134 1.94 -11.56 -13.08
C PHE A 134 1.63 -11.66 -11.58
N PHE A 135 0.40 -11.36 -11.18
CA PHE A 135 0.02 -11.34 -9.77
C PHE A 135 -0.38 -12.71 -9.22
N LYS A 136 -0.78 -13.67 -10.08
CA LYS A 136 -1.27 -14.99 -9.64
C LYS A 136 -0.33 -15.69 -8.65
N PRO A 137 0.99 -15.83 -8.89
CA PRO A 137 1.89 -16.52 -7.95
C PRO A 137 2.00 -15.87 -6.57
N TYR A 138 1.64 -14.60 -6.45
CA TYR A 138 1.69 -13.84 -5.19
C TYR A 138 0.35 -13.82 -4.45
N LEU A 139 -0.76 -14.01 -5.16
CA LEU A 139 -2.12 -13.86 -4.64
C LEU A 139 -2.83 -15.19 -4.36
N ASP A 140 -2.25 -16.33 -4.75
CA ASP A 140 -2.88 -17.65 -4.60
C ASP A 140 -3.16 -18.05 -3.14
N LYS A 141 -2.35 -17.56 -2.20
CA LYS A 141 -2.51 -17.78 -0.75
C LYS A 141 -2.09 -16.55 0.03
N LEU A 142 -2.98 -15.59 0.11
CA LEU A 142 -2.75 -14.44 0.99
C LEU A 142 -2.90 -14.88 2.45
N PRO A 143 -1.99 -14.42 3.33
CA PRO A 143 -2.08 -14.73 4.75
C PRO A 143 -3.33 -14.09 5.38
N SER A 144 -3.87 -14.74 6.42
CA SER A 144 -4.88 -14.09 7.26
C SER A 144 -4.27 -12.87 7.93
N ILE A 145 -4.90 -11.71 7.74
CA ILE A 145 -4.42 -10.45 8.30
C ILE A 145 -4.45 -10.44 9.82
N ASP A 146 -5.37 -11.19 10.44
CA ASP A 146 -5.49 -11.30 11.89
C ASP A 146 -4.23 -11.89 12.55
N ASN A 147 -3.42 -12.61 11.79
CA ASN A 147 -2.15 -13.20 12.23
C ASN A 147 -0.91 -12.36 11.87
N ILE A 148 -1.08 -11.26 11.14
CA ILE A 148 0.01 -10.36 10.79
C ILE A 148 0.12 -9.30 11.87
N GLY A 149 1.24 -9.29 12.59
CA GLY A 149 1.53 -8.21 13.53
C GLY A 149 1.51 -6.85 12.83
N LEU A 150 0.53 -6.02 13.15
CA LEU A 150 0.34 -4.65 12.59
C LEU A 150 1.45 -3.67 13.02
N ASN A 151 2.56 -4.17 13.54
CA ASN A 151 3.66 -3.37 14.10
C ASN A 151 4.21 -2.34 13.10
N ARG A 152 4.17 -2.63 11.81
CA ARG A 152 4.72 -1.71 10.79
C ARG A 152 3.82 -0.50 10.54
N ALA A 153 2.50 -0.64 10.58
CA ALA A 153 1.56 0.49 10.51
C ALA A 153 1.74 1.45 11.70
N ASN A 154 1.97 0.89 12.89
CA ASN A 154 2.23 1.67 14.09
C ASN A 154 3.60 2.36 14.07
N THR A 155 4.63 1.77 13.46
CA THR A 155 5.98 2.37 13.35
C THR A 155 6.02 3.53 12.35
N GLN A 156 5.08 3.60 11.42
CA GLN A 156 4.96 4.72 10.46
C GLN A 156 4.26 5.95 11.05
N SER A 157 3.53 5.80 12.16
CA SER A 157 2.99 6.94 12.91
C SER A 157 4.13 7.80 13.46
N PRO A 158 4.11 9.15 13.28
CA PRO A 158 5.13 10.03 13.83
C PRO A 158 5.33 9.88 15.34
N VAL A 159 4.25 9.65 16.09
CA VAL A 159 4.30 9.43 17.55
C VAL A 159 5.00 8.11 17.88
N ASN A 160 4.69 7.03 17.17
CA ASN A 160 5.30 5.73 17.42
C ASN A 160 6.77 5.68 16.97
N ARG A 161 7.15 6.38 15.88
CA ARG A 161 8.55 6.58 15.50
C ARG A 161 9.32 7.33 16.58
N LEU A 162 8.73 8.38 17.15
CA LEU A 162 9.33 9.11 18.27
C LEU A 162 9.53 8.21 19.49
N LEU A 163 8.52 7.43 19.87
CA LEU A 163 8.60 6.47 20.98
C LEU A 163 9.67 5.41 20.73
N LEU A 164 9.76 4.85 19.52
CA LEU A 164 10.81 3.91 19.17
C LEU A 164 12.21 4.53 19.20
N ALA A 165 12.36 5.77 18.71
CA ALA A 165 13.62 6.50 18.79
C ALA A 165 14.04 6.74 20.24
N ILE A 166 13.11 7.10 21.12
CA ILE A 166 13.37 7.26 22.58
C ILE A 166 13.78 5.92 23.20
N GLN A 167 13.12 4.82 22.87
CA GLN A 167 13.48 3.49 23.36
C GLN A 167 14.87 3.02 22.91
N GLN A 168 15.30 3.40 21.70
CA GLN A 168 16.63 3.07 21.18
C GLN A 168 17.76 3.92 21.81
N ILE A 169 17.46 5.09 22.36
CA ILE A 169 18.44 5.96 23.05
C ILE A 169 18.74 5.48 24.49
N GLY A 170 17.99 4.48 24.98
CA GLY A 170 18.29 3.80 26.24
C GLY A 170 18.20 4.73 27.48
N PHE A 171 17.00 5.06 27.90
CA PHE A 171 16.68 5.47 29.26
C PHE A 171 16.10 4.30 30.04
#